data_84d7b5b00ef0e1f0c2e352a8237b04eb
#
_entry.id   84d7b5b00ef0e1f0c2e352a8237b04eb
#
_cell.length_a   1.000
_cell.length_b   1.000
_cell.length_c   1.000
_cell.angle_alpha   90.00
_cell.angle_beta   90.00
_cell.angle_gamma   90.00
#
_symmetry.space_group_name_H-M   'P 1'
#
loop_
_entity.id
_entity.type
_entity.pdbx_description
1 polymer ?
#
loop_
_entity_poly.entity_id
_entity_poly.type
_entity_poly.pdbx_seq_one_letter_code
_entity_poly.pdbx_strand_id
1 'polypeptide(L)'
;MSALRRPRSLAAAVLVVVALVGAACGSGDQPGPSPSTDGLVDVGAGLRGPVGVTATLYASGVAKMAAFATDPDGRLFVATADYRDTGTDAVYLVTAAGATPVAVIPDLHTALGLLWLGDELYVSSTERVDAYGGFDGARFARRRTVVSFPAGSGQNGGLAVAPDGRIQLGISAPCDHCVPESEWSASVVSFNPDGSDLRVDARGIRAPIALAYVPGTDDLLVTMNHRDDLGDATPGDWLGQVERGQDWGFPDCPSLAADGCAGAPTPLAVLDPHAAVSGLAFVGSGPAAAVVVAEWKLGVVQRVDLSTHAVTPWLTGLESPVPVIAAPDGSVLVGDWGTGKIYRVSV
;
A
#
# COMPACT_ATOMS: atom_id res chain seq x y z
N MET A 1 8.78 60.41 -64.89
CA MET A 1 9.05 59.09 -64.17
C MET A 1 8.43 59.20 -62.80
N SER A 2 7.20 58.67 -62.72
CA SER A 2 6.33 58.82 -61.57
C SER A 2 6.64 57.81 -60.50
N ALA A 3 6.82 58.24 -59.24
CA ALA A 3 6.88 57.40 -58.06
C ALA A 3 5.50 57.34 -57.40
N LEU A 4 4.88 56.18 -57.42
CA LEU A 4 3.60 55.87 -56.75
C LEU A 4 3.86 55.67 -55.27
N ARG A 5 3.22 56.51 -54.46
CA ARG A 5 3.13 56.36 -53.00
C ARG A 5 1.99 55.32 -52.66
N ARG A 6 2.32 54.28 -51.90
CA ARG A 6 1.32 53.35 -51.27
C ARG A 6 0.83 53.96 -49.99
N PRO A 7 -0.47 53.82 -49.65
CA PRO A 7 -1.02 54.24 -48.37
C PRO A 7 -0.68 53.19 -47.26
N ARG A 8 -0.35 53.70 -46.07
CA ARG A 8 -0.19 52.94 -44.85
C ARG A 8 -1.59 52.70 -44.27
N SER A 9 -2.01 51.44 -44.21
CA SER A 9 -3.21 51.00 -43.46
C SER A 9 -2.82 50.87 -41.99
N LEU A 10 -3.51 51.65 -41.12
CA LEU A 10 -3.53 51.46 -39.68
C LEU A 10 -4.38 50.21 -39.37
N ALA A 11 -3.77 49.20 -38.84
CA ALA A 11 -4.48 48.09 -38.22
C ALA A 11 -4.80 48.47 -36.77
N ALA A 12 -6.06 48.65 -36.46
CA ALA A 12 -6.57 48.78 -35.09
C ALA A 12 -6.50 47.42 -34.40
N ALA A 13 -5.66 47.31 -33.38
CA ALA A 13 -5.64 46.16 -32.51
C ALA A 13 -6.81 46.25 -31.55
N VAL A 14 -7.81 45.36 -31.75
CA VAL A 14 -8.88 45.10 -30.77
C VAL A 14 -8.34 44.18 -29.70
N LEU A 15 -8.10 44.74 -28.52
CA LEU A 15 -7.79 43.95 -27.31
C LEU A 15 -9.09 43.27 -26.83
N VAL A 16 -9.24 41.99 -27.10
CA VAL A 16 -10.26 41.18 -26.46
C VAL A 16 -9.71 40.72 -25.09
N VAL A 17 -10.18 41.39 -24.03
CA VAL A 17 -9.95 40.93 -22.66
C VAL A 17 -10.87 39.75 -22.43
N VAL A 18 -10.35 38.54 -22.55
CA VAL A 18 -11.04 37.33 -22.07
C VAL A 18 -10.83 37.27 -20.56
N ALA A 19 -11.84 37.64 -19.82
CA ALA A 19 -11.92 37.38 -18.39
C ALA A 19 -12.06 35.85 -18.19
N LEU A 20 -10.98 35.16 -17.91
CA LEU A 20 -11.00 33.81 -17.40
C LEU A 20 -11.55 33.87 -15.96
N VAL A 21 -12.85 33.63 -15.84
CA VAL A 21 -13.45 33.25 -14.56
C VAL A 21 -12.94 31.85 -14.27
N GLY A 22 -11.88 31.75 -13.48
CA GLY A 22 -11.42 30.51 -12.90
C GLY A 22 -12.49 30.00 -11.91
N ALA A 23 -13.34 29.11 -12.36
CA ALA A 23 -14.09 28.26 -11.45
C ALA A 23 -13.06 27.33 -10.81
N ALA A 24 -12.57 27.71 -9.62
CA ALA A 24 -11.93 26.78 -8.72
C ALA A 24 -12.99 25.75 -8.31
N CYS A 25 -13.02 24.62 -8.98
CA CYS A 25 -13.63 23.42 -8.44
C CYS A 25 -12.79 23.04 -7.22
N GLY A 26 -13.15 23.57 -6.07
CA GLY A 26 -12.78 23.01 -4.80
C GLY A 26 -13.50 21.66 -4.72
N SER A 27 -12.81 20.58 -5.03
CA SER A 27 -13.15 19.25 -4.54
C SER A 27 -13.08 19.34 -3.02
N GLY A 28 -14.22 19.62 -2.39
CA GLY A 28 -14.39 19.47 -0.96
C GLY A 28 -14.22 17.98 -0.66
N ASP A 29 -13.05 17.63 -0.19
CA ASP A 29 -12.80 16.36 0.49
C ASP A 29 -13.71 16.34 1.72
N GLN A 30 -14.95 15.90 1.57
CA GLN A 30 -15.77 15.53 2.72
C GLN A 30 -15.17 14.23 3.24
N PRO A 31 -14.65 14.20 4.48
CA PRO A 31 -14.27 12.94 5.09
C PRO A 31 -15.50 12.02 5.07
N GLY A 32 -15.32 10.80 4.58
CA GLY A 32 -16.32 9.75 4.70
C GLY A 32 -16.79 9.61 6.15
N PRO A 33 -17.92 8.93 6.42
CA PRO A 33 -18.40 8.73 7.77
C PRO A 33 -17.28 8.07 8.59
N SER A 34 -16.87 8.74 9.67
CA SER A 34 -15.85 8.20 10.57
C SER A 34 -16.34 6.86 11.12
N PRO A 35 -15.49 5.81 11.13
CA PRO A 35 -15.84 4.52 11.71
C PRO A 35 -16.36 4.68 13.13
N SER A 36 -17.40 3.91 13.51
CA SER A 36 -17.90 3.92 14.88
C SER A 36 -16.79 3.53 15.85
N THR A 37 -16.55 4.37 16.86
CA THR A 37 -15.57 4.11 17.91
C THR A 37 -16.22 3.54 19.17
N ASP A 38 -17.46 3.07 19.07
CA ASP A 38 -18.19 2.50 20.18
C ASP A 38 -17.46 1.26 20.74
N GLY A 39 -17.27 1.25 22.06
CA GLY A 39 -16.57 0.16 22.76
C GLY A 39 -15.03 0.26 22.76
N LEU A 40 -14.42 1.22 22.06
CA LEU A 40 -12.96 1.45 22.14
C LEU A 40 -12.61 2.30 23.38
N VAL A 41 -11.55 1.88 24.07
CA VAL A 41 -10.99 2.56 25.25
C VAL A 41 -9.62 3.17 24.93
N ASP A 42 -9.09 4.01 25.81
CA ASP A 42 -7.68 4.45 25.75
C ASP A 42 -6.77 3.24 25.99
N VAL A 43 -5.88 2.96 25.03
CA VAL A 43 -4.93 1.84 25.09
C VAL A 43 -3.48 2.31 25.23
N GLY A 44 -3.27 3.62 25.38
CA GLY A 44 -1.97 4.25 25.51
C GLY A 44 -1.45 4.88 24.22
N ALA A 45 -0.38 5.67 24.32
CA ALA A 45 0.27 6.37 23.21
C ALA A 45 -0.65 7.32 22.41
N GLY A 46 -1.81 7.69 22.94
CA GLY A 46 -2.83 8.53 22.28
C GLY A 46 -3.76 7.73 21.37
N LEU A 47 -3.71 6.41 21.40
CA LEU A 47 -4.54 5.53 20.60
C LEU A 47 -5.73 4.98 21.40
N ARG A 48 -6.79 4.62 20.69
CA ARG A 48 -7.93 3.91 21.24
C ARG A 48 -8.05 2.54 20.59
N GLY A 49 -8.44 1.53 21.38
CA GLY A 49 -8.57 0.16 20.92
C GLY A 49 -9.48 -0.66 21.84
N PRO A 50 -9.65 -1.97 21.58
CA PRO A 50 -10.46 -2.86 22.43
C PRO A 50 -9.87 -2.98 23.84
N VAL A 51 -10.74 -3.34 24.80
CA VAL A 51 -10.31 -3.70 26.14
C VAL A 51 -9.33 -4.88 26.10
N GLY A 52 -8.23 -4.79 26.84
CA GLY A 52 -7.17 -5.81 26.87
C GLY A 52 -6.00 -5.54 25.95
N VAL A 53 -6.17 -4.64 24.97
CA VAL A 53 -5.08 -4.17 24.11
C VAL A 53 -4.29 -3.06 24.81
N THR A 54 -2.97 -3.02 24.58
CA THR A 54 -2.10 -1.91 25.03
C THR A 54 -1.24 -1.43 23.88
N ALA A 55 -1.03 -0.10 23.79
CA ALA A 55 -0.19 0.50 22.76
C ALA A 55 0.91 1.33 23.39
N THR A 56 2.12 1.25 22.84
CA THR A 56 3.29 2.04 23.23
C THR A 56 3.97 2.62 22.01
N LEU A 57 4.62 3.77 22.15
CA LEU A 57 5.48 4.30 21.11
C LEU A 57 6.73 3.42 21.00
N TYR A 58 6.94 2.78 19.84
CA TYR A 58 8.11 1.95 19.57
C TYR A 58 9.28 2.77 19.05
N ALA A 59 9.04 3.63 18.03
CA ALA A 59 10.04 4.53 17.46
C ALA A 59 9.36 5.74 16.80
N SER A 60 10.14 6.74 16.43
CA SER A 60 9.67 7.92 15.69
C SER A 60 10.77 8.48 14.79
N GLY A 61 10.41 9.37 13.86
CA GLY A 61 11.36 10.07 13.00
C GLY A 61 11.52 9.45 11.60
N VAL A 62 10.66 8.49 11.21
CA VAL A 62 10.59 7.98 9.83
C VAL A 62 9.28 8.44 9.20
N ALA A 63 9.29 9.61 8.56
CA ALA A 63 8.13 10.09 7.81
C ALA A 63 7.90 9.22 6.56
N LYS A 64 6.63 9.12 6.14
CA LYS A 64 6.20 8.42 4.91
C LYS A 64 6.55 6.94 4.87
N MET A 65 6.56 6.27 6.02
CA MET A 65 6.80 4.84 6.07
C MET A 65 5.71 4.05 5.35
N ALA A 66 6.12 3.09 4.52
CA ALA A 66 5.23 2.34 3.64
C ALA A 66 5.30 0.82 3.82
N ALA A 67 6.43 0.29 4.26
CA ALA A 67 6.59 -1.14 4.48
C ALA A 67 7.50 -1.45 5.67
N PHE A 68 7.24 -2.61 6.28
CA PHE A 68 8.05 -3.16 7.36
C PHE A 68 8.58 -4.55 6.98
N ALA A 69 9.77 -4.86 7.46
CA ALA A 69 10.28 -6.23 7.56
C ALA A 69 11.11 -6.38 8.83
N THR A 70 11.12 -7.59 9.41
CA THR A 70 12.03 -7.93 10.51
C THR A 70 13.03 -8.97 10.06
N ASP A 71 14.28 -8.81 10.46
CA ASP A 71 15.28 -9.85 10.25
C ASP A 71 15.24 -10.91 11.36
N PRO A 72 16.03 -12.00 11.24
CA PRO A 72 16.07 -13.07 12.25
C PRO A 72 16.52 -12.60 13.64
N ASP A 73 17.24 -11.48 13.75
CA ASP A 73 17.65 -10.88 15.02
C ASP A 73 16.57 -9.99 15.64
N GLY A 74 15.41 -9.84 14.97
CA GLY A 74 14.29 -9.01 15.41
C GLY A 74 14.47 -7.52 15.18
N ARG A 75 15.46 -7.10 14.36
CA ARG A 75 15.65 -5.71 13.96
C ARG A 75 14.60 -5.32 12.92
N LEU A 76 14.02 -4.12 13.06
CA LEU A 76 12.99 -3.62 12.17
C LEU A 76 13.61 -2.81 11.03
N PHE A 77 13.29 -3.19 9.80
CA PHE A 77 13.55 -2.40 8.59
C PHE A 77 12.27 -1.70 8.16
N VAL A 78 12.39 -0.42 7.80
CA VAL A 78 11.27 0.47 7.47
C VAL A 78 11.54 1.12 6.12
N ALA A 79 10.77 0.80 5.10
CA ALA A 79 10.82 1.53 3.83
C ALA A 79 9.95 2.77 3.87
N THR A 80 10.35 3.79 3.12
CA THR A 80 9.55 5.00 2.89
C THR A 80 9.09 5.08 1.44
N ALA A 81 7.94 5.75 1.23
CA ALA A 81 7.41 6.05 -0.09
C ALA A 81 6.84 7.46 -0.12
N ASP A 82 7.52 8.36 -0.82
CA ASP A 82 6.96 9.63 -1.28
C ASP A 82 6.37 9.41 -2.68
N TYR A 83 5.05 9.40 -2.78
CA TYR A 83 4.34 9.16 -4.05
C TYR A 83 4.65 10.18 -5.16
N ARG A 84 5.44 11.21 -4.88
CA ARG A 84 6.00 12.11 -5.89
C ARG A 84 7.17 11.51 -6.65
N ASP A 85 7.67 10.37 -6.21
CA ASP A 85 8.77 9.59 -6.81
C ASP A 85 10.04 10.41 -7.08
N THR A 86 10.46 11.16 -6.09
CA THR A 86 11.62 12.08 -6.20
C THR A 86 12.97 11.39 -6.03
N GLY A 87 13.00 10.06 -5.82
CA GLY A 87 14.23 9.30 -5.58
C GLY A 87 14.87 9.58 -4.21
N THR A 88 14.07 10.04 -3.24
CA THR A 88 14.53 10.35 -1.88
C THR A 88 14.07 9.34 -0.83
N ASP A 89 13.40 8.28 -1.27
CA ASP A 89 12.97 7.22 -0.38
C ASP A 89 14.15 6.36 0.06
N ALA A 90 13.99 5.68 1.18
CA ALA A 90 15.04 4.92 1.80
C ALA A 90 14.49 3.72 2.59
N VAL A 91 15.37 2.78 2.94
CA VAL A 91 15.11 1.83 4.01
C VAL A 91 15.89 2.26 5.24
N TYR A 92 15.18 2.37 6.35
CA TYR A 92 15.72 2.69 7.67
C TYR A 92 15.79 1.43 8.53
N LEU A 93 16.84 1.35 9.35
CA LEU A 93 16.98 0.35 10.41
C LEU A 93 16.56 0.96 11.74
N VAL A 94 15.71 0.25 12.48
CA VAL A 94 15.35 0.51 13.88
C VAL A 94 15.78 -0.70 14.70
N THR A 95 16.87 -0.56 15.45
CA THR A 95 17.51 -1.69 16.15
C THR A 95 16.77 -2.16 17.39
N ALA A 96 16.02 -1.26 18.02
CA ALA A 96 15.24 -1.56 19.23
C ALA A 96 14.21 -0.45 19.49
N ALA A 97 13.30 -0.69 20.43
CA ALA A 97 12.38 0.34 20.91
C ALA A 97 13.14 1.57 21.43
N GLY A 98 12.72 2.77 20.99
CA GLY A 98 13.36 4.03 21.33
C GLY A 98 14.66 4.35 20.59
N ALA A 99 15.15 3.43 19.73
CA ALA A 99 16.33 3.70 18.91
C ALA A 99 16.03 4.74 17.83
N THR A 100 17.02 5.57 17.52
CA THR A 100 16.96 6.50 16.39
C THR A 100 17.08 5.72 15.09
N PRO A 101 16.15 5.87 14.14
CA PRO A 101 16.21 5.22 12.84
C PRO A 101 17.44 5.67 12.05
N VAL A 102 18.11 4.74 11.37
CA VAL A 102 19.30 5.00 10.54
C VAL A 102 19.03 4.52 9.13
N ALA A 103 19.22 5.38 8.11
CA ALA A 103 19.10 4.98 6.73
C ALA A 103 20.23 4.00 6.35
N VAL A 104 19.84 2.82 5.86
CA VAL A 104 20.77 1.74 5.45
C VAL A 104 20.73 1.46 3.96
N ILE A 105 19.66 1.86 3.26
CA ILE A 105 19.52 1.84 1.80
C ILE A 105 18.93 3.18 1.39
N PRO A 106 19.69 4.13 0.88
CA PRO A 106 19.18 5.42 0.39
C PRO A 106 18.77 5.35 -1.10
N ASP A 107 18.26 6.48 -1.61
CA ASP A 107 18.04 6.78 -3.03
C ASP A 107 17.11 5.76 -3.72
N LEU A 108 16.02 5.41 -3.05
CA LEU A 108 14.95 4.58 -3.60
C LEU A 108 13.84 5.43 -4.23
N HIS A 109 13.07 4.80 -5.09
CA HIS A 109 11.90 5.35 -5.76
C HIS A 109 10.66 4.59 -5.32
N THR A 110 9.81 5.20 -4.50
CA THR A 110 8.51 4.67 -4.04
C THR A 110 8.62 3.20 -3.57
N ALA A 111 9.33 2.97 -2.45
CA ALA A 111 9.56 1.62 -1.94
C ALA A 111 8.36 1.16 -1.08
N LEU A 112 7.45 0.35 -1.66
CA LEU A 112 6.19 -0.07 -1.06
C LEU A 112 6.19 -1.48 -0.47
N GLY A 113 7.25 -2.25 -0.66
CA GLY A 113 7.33 -3.60 -0.11
C GLY A 113 8.72 -3.96 0.41
N LEU A 114 8.74 -4.62 1.55
CA LEU A 114 9.91 -5.22 2.14
C LEU A 114 9.63 -6.68 2.49
N LEU A 115 10.62 -7.54 2.26
CA LEU A 115 10.58 -8.94 2.66
C LEU A 115 11.98 -9.39 3.05
N TRP A 116 12.17 -9.85 4.29
CA TRP A 116 13.38 -10.54 4.67
C TRP A 116 13.23 -12.03 4.38
N LEU A 117 14.12 -12.58 3.53
CA LEU A 117 14.10 -13.99 3.15
C LEU A 117 15.54 -14.56 3.14
N GLY A 118 15.78 -15.57 3.96
CA GLY A 118 17.13 -16.09 4.16
C GLY A 118 18.06 -15.04 4.78
N ASP A 119 19.11 -14.67 4.07
CA ASP A 119 20.09 -13.63 4.46
C ASP A 119 19.99 -12.35 3.60
N GLU A 120 18.88 -12.17 2.86
CA GLU A 120 18.65 -11.03 1.97
C GLU A 120 17.39 -10.28 2.34
N LEU A 121 17.45 -8.95 2.22
CA LEU A 121 16.28 -8.06 2.24
C LEU A 121 15.85 -7.76 0.80
N TYR A 122 14.65 -8.18 0.44
CA TYR A 122 14.01 -7.84 -0.84
C TYR A 122 13.25 -6.52 -0.67
N VAL A 123 13.45 -5.62 -1.62
CA VAL A 123 12.83 -4.30 -1.65
C VAL A 123 12.09 -4.15 -2.98
N SER A 124 10.77 -4.02 -2.95
CA SER A 124 10.00 -3.61 -4.12
C SER A 124 9.95 -2.10 -4.20
N SER A 125 10.34 -1.56 -5.34
CA SER A 125 10.31 -0.13 -5.66
C SER A 125 9.79 0.05 -7.07
N THR A 126 9.70 1.30 -7.55
CA THR A 126 9.24 1.59 -8.92
C THR A 126 9.93 0.67 -9.94
N GLU A 127 9.13 -0.11 -10.67
CA GLU A 127 9.51 -0.96 -11.81
C GLU A 127 10.47 -2.12 -11.51
N ARG A 128 10.80 -2.42 -10.23
CA ARG A 128 11.71 -3.52 -9.92
C ARG A 128 11.63 -4.02 -8.49
N VAL A 129 12.18 -5.20 -8.29
CA VAL A 129 12.53 -5.76 -6.98
C VAL A 129 14.03 -5.99 -6.95
N ASP A 130 14.69 -5.43 -5.94
CA ASP A 130 16.11 -5.66 -5.67
C ASP A 130 16.27 -6.50 -4.39
N ALA A 131 17.30 -7.33 -4.34
CA ALA A 131 17.72 -8.05 -3.14
C ALA A 131 19.05 -7.49 -2.63
N TYR A 132 19.09 -7.24 -1.33
CA TYR A 132 20.25 -6.71 -0.61
C TYR A 132 20.75 -7.76 0.37
N GLY A 133 22.00 -8.18 0.24
CA GLY A 133 22.61 -9.22 1.06
C GLY A 133 23.89 -8.80 1.77
N GLY A 134 24.33 -9.64 2.71
CA GLY A 134 25.56 -9.39 3.47
C GLY A 134 25.45 -8.20 4.42
N PHE A 135 24.34 -8.13 5.16
CA PHE A 135 24.13 -7.09 6.16
C PHE A 135 25.08 -7.26 7.34
N ASP A 136 25.89 -6.23 7.62
CA ASP A 136 26.92 -6.25 8.70
C ASP A 136 26.43 -5.60 10.02
N GLY A 137 25.15 -5.22 10.08
CA GLY A 137 24.56 -4.49 11.20
C GLY A 137 24.39 -2.99 10.92
N ALA A 138 25.00 -2.47 9.85
CA ALA A 138 24.93 -1.07 9.47
C ALA A 138 24.65 -0.85 7.98
N ARG A 139 25.09 -1.77 7.12
CA ARG A 139 24.96 -1.65 5.66
C ARG A 139 24.92 -3.02 4.98
N PHE A 140 24.40 -3.03 3.78
CA PHE A 140 24.40 -4.21 2.90
C PHE A 140 25.65 -4.19 2.00
N ALA A 141 26.32 -5.32 1.89
CA ALA A 141 27.53 -5.47 1.07
C ALA A 141 27.22 -5.75 -0.40
N ARG A 142 26.04 -6.30 -0.70
CA ARG A 142 25.65 -6.74 -2.04
C ARG A 142 24.27 -6.21 -2.38
N ARG A 143 24.06 -5.90 -3.68
CA ARG A 143 22.76 -5.63 -4.27
C ARG A 143 22.67 -6.34 -5.60
N ARG A 144 21.53 -6.92 -5.91
CA ARG A 144 21.19 -7.45 -7.24
C ARG A 144 19.73 -7.11 -7.58
N THR A 145 19.47 -6.85 -8.85
CA THR A 145 18.08 -6.78 -9.32
C THR A 145 17.56 -8.20 -9.49
N VAL A 146 16.41 -8.49 -8.90
CA VAL A 146 15.74 -9.80 -8.95
C VAL A 146 14.85 -9.86 -10.16
N VAL A 147 13.90 -8.92 -10.28
CA VAL A 147 13.00 -8.76 -11.43
C VAL A 147 12.84 -7.30 -11.78
N SER A 148 12.53 -7.02 -13.05
CA SER A 148 12.23 -5.68 -13.54
C SER A 148 10.99 -5.73 -14.43
N PHE A 149 10.23 -4.64 -14.40
CA PHE A 149 9.00 -4.48 -15.18
C PHE A 149 9.15 -3.30 -16.15
N PRO A 150 8.44 -3.31 -17.29
CA PRO A 150 8.42 -2.17 -18.20
C PRO A 150 7.92 -0.89 -17.51
N ALA A 151 8.43 0.26 -17.94
CA ALA A 151 7.92 1.55 -17.49
C ALA A 151 6.40 1.66 -17.75
N GLY A 152 5.67 2.18 -16.76
CA GLY A 152 4.22 2.29 -16.84
C GLY A 152 3.45 1.01 -16.50
N SER A 153 4.12 -0.04 -16.01
CA SER A 153 3.41 -1.24 -15.51
C SER A 153 2.58 -0.97 -14.24
N GLY A 154 2.77 0.17 -13.60
CA GLY A 154 2.14 0.51 -12.33
C GLY A 154 3.13 0.44 -11.16
N GLN A 155 2.62 0.70 -9.95
CA GLN A 155 3.45 0.66 -8.75
C GLN A 155 3.57 -0.77 -8.22
N ASN A 156 4.78 -1.17 -7.89
CA ASN A 156 5.05 -2.40 -7.18
C ASN A 156 4.68 -2.23 -5.70
N GLY A 157 3.77 -3.07 -5.20
CA GLY A 157 3.28 -3.07 -3.83
C GLY A 157 4.07 -3.98 -2.89
N GLY A 158 3.36 -4.58 -1.93
CA GLY A 158 3.90 -5.48 -0.93
C GLY A 158 4.47 -6.79 -1.52
N LEU A 159 5.33 -7.40 -0.73
CA LEU A 159 5.94 -8.71 -0.99
C LEU A 159 5.48 -9.73 0.05
N ALA A 160 5.28 -10.97 -0.37
CA ALA A 160 5.06 -12.11 0.52
C ALA A 160 5.82 -13.33 0.03
N VAL A 161 6.21 -14.22 0.95
CA VAL A 161 6.78 -15.51 0.59
C VAL A 161 5.72 -16.59 0.68
N ALA A 162 5.55 -17.34 -0.40
CA ALA A 162 4.64 -18.48 -0.46
C ALA A 162 5.24 -19.70 0.28
N PRO A 163 4.40 -20.66 0.72
CA PRO A 163 4.86 -21.89 1.35
C PRO A 163 5.84 -22.72 0.51
N ASP A 164 5.77 -22.61 -0.82
CA ASP A 164 6.71 -23.23 -1.76
C ASP A 164 8.04 -22.46 -1.94
N GLY A 165 8.19 -21.32 -1.26
CA GLY A 165 9.38 -20.48 -1.28
C GLY A 165 9.41 -19.43 -2.41
N ARG A 166 8.38 -19.33 -3.24
CA ARG A 166 8.25 -18.26 -4.23
C ARG A 166 7.91 -16.94 -3.58
N ILE A 167 8.31 -15.86 -4.21
CA ILE A 167 7.95 -14.50 -3.78
C ILE A 167 6.74 -14.04 -4.60
N GLN A 168 5.72 -13.55 -3.90
CA GLN A 168 4.55 -12.88 -4.46
C GLN A 168 4.74 -11.37 -4.41
N LEU A 169 4.26 -10.66 -5.43
CA LEU A 169 4.30 -9.21 -5.54
C LEU A 169 2.97 -8.70 -6.12
N GLY A 170 2.40 -7.68 -5.51
CA GLY A 170 1.29 -6.92 -6.09
C GLY A 170 1.81 -5.86 -7.05
N ILE A 171 1.18 -5.71 -8.23
CA ILE A 171 1.48 -4.63 -9.18
C ILE A 171 0.18 -3.90 -9.48
N SER A 172 0.10 -2.64 -9.09
CA SER A 172 -1.08 -1.80 -9.30
C SER A 172 -1.30 -1.47 -10.78
N ALA A 173 -2.53 -1.11 -11.14
CA ALA A 173 -2.79 -0.44 -12.41
C ALA A 173 -2.06 0.91 -12.46
N PRO A 174 -1.62 1.38 -13.64
CA PRO A 174 -0.97 2.69 -13.79
C PRO A 174 -1.95 3.87 -13.73
N CYS A 175 -3.22 3.60 -13.56
CA CYS A 175 -4.30 4.58 -13.60
C CYS A 175 -5.42 4.20 -12.65
N ASP A 176 -6.32 5.14 -12.40
CA ASP A 176 -7.52 4.89 -11.60
C ASP A 176 -8.50 3.97 -12.32
N HIS A 177 -8.76 4.24 -13.61
CA HIS A 177 -9.62 3.43 -14.48
C HIS A 177 -9.11 3.47 -15.92
N CYS A 178 -8.45 2.43 -16.37
CA CYS A 178 -8.01 2.23 -17.75
C CYS A 178 -7.77 0.76 -18.04
N VAL A 179 -7.71 0.41 -19.31
CA VAL A 179 -7.15 -0.88 -19.74
C VAL A 179 -5.63 -0.77 -19.72
N PRO A 180 -4.93 -1.49 -18.84
CA PRO A 180 -3.47 -1.44 -18.78
C PRO A 180 -2.83 -1.99 -20.07
N GLU A 181 -1.74 -1.36 -20.52
CA GLU A 181 -0.97 -1.85 -21.69
C GLU A 181 -0.02 -2.99 -21.30
N SER A 182 0.46 -3.00 -20.07
CA SER A 182 1.38 -4.03 -19.56
C SER A 182 0.61 -5.22 -19.00
N GLU A 183 1.00 -6.44 -19.39
CA GLU A 183 0.45 -7.68 -18.84
C GLU A 183 0.70 -7.86 -17.34
N TRP A 184 1.66 -7.14 -16.78
CA TRP A 184 2.03 -7.16 -15.35
C TRP A 184 1.13 -6.28 -14.49
N SER A 185 0.43 -5.32 -15.09
CA SER A 185 -0.40 -4.34 -14.37
C SER A 185 -1.65 -4.97 -13.78
N ALA A 186 -2.15 -4.37 -12.70
CA ALA A 186 -3.39 -4.79 -12.01
C ALA A 186 -3.38 -6.29 -11.67
N SER A 187 -2.27 -6.77 -11.10
CA SER A 187 -2.04 -8.21 -10.94
C SER A 187 -1.28 -8.58 -9.66
N VAL A 188 -1.38 -9.83 -9.29
CA VAL A 188 -0.43 -10.49 -8.40
C VAL A 188 0.47 -11.37 -9.26
N VAL A 189 1.77 -11.16 -9.15
CA VAL A 189 2.80 -11.95 -9.85
C VAL A 189 3.61 -12.78 -8.87
N SER A 190 4.24 -13.86 -9.34
CA SER A 190 5.20 -14.61 -8.54
C SER A 190 6.47 -14.93 -9.31
N PHE A 191 7.57 -15.10 -8.57
CA PHE A 191 8.88 -15.45 -9.11
C PHE A 191 9.71 -16.21 -8.05
N ASN A 192 10.71 -16.95 -8.50
CA ASN A 192 11.67 -17.56 -7.59
C ASN A 192 12.59 -16.50 -6.95
N PRO A 193 13.19 -16.75 -5.78
CA PRO A 193 14.09 -15.79 -5.12
C PRO A 193 15.26 -15.30 -5.99
N ASP A 194 15.66 -16.07 -6.99
CA ASP A 194 16.69 -15.68 -7.96
C ASP A 194 16.14 -14.84 -9.14
N GLY A 195 14.82 -14.61 -9.20
CA GLY A 195 14.10 -13.90 -10.26
C GLY A 195 13.64 -14.76 -11.42
N SER A 196 13.97 -16.04 -11.44
CA SER A 196 13.52 -16.96 -12.49
C SER A 196 12.02 -17.29 -12.35
N ASP A 197 11.43 -17.81 -13.43
CA ASP A 197 10.02 -18.24 -13.49
C ASP A 197 9.02 -17.16 -13.08
N LEU A 198 9.25 -15.89 -13.50
CA LEU A 198 8.32 -14.78 -13.30
C LEU A 198 7.03 -15.05 -14.09
N ARG A 199 5.89 -14.98 -13.40
CA ARG A 199 4.57 -15.22 -13.98
C ARG A 199 3.48 -14.42 -13.29
N VAL A 200 2.37 -14.20 -14.00
CA VAL A 200 1.13 -13.64 -13.43
C VAL A 200 0.34 -14.78 -12.79
N ASP A 201 0.05 -14.64 -11.49
CA ASP A 201 -0.79 -15.60 -10.76
C ASP A 201 -2.26 -15.18 -10.74
N ALA A 202 -2.59 -13.91 -10.59
CA ALA A 202 -3.96 -13.38 -10.67
C ALA A 202 -3.99 -12.01 -11.37
N ARG A 203 -5.12 -11.67 -11.97
CA ARG A 203 -5.32 -10.43 -12.75
C ARG A 203 -6.53 -9.65 -12.27
N GLY A 204 -6.71 -8.47 -12.86
CA GLY A 204 -7.90 -7.66 -12.62
C GLY A 204 -8.01 -7.10 -11.21
N ILE A 205 -6.91 -7.00 -10.48
CA ILE A 205 -6.81 -6.43 -9.14
C ILE A 205 -6.21 -5.03 -9.27
N ARG A 206 -7.04 -3.98 -9.21
CA ARG A 206 -6.60 -2.60 -9.52
C ARG A 206 -5.34 -2.17 -8.79
N ALA A 207 -5.31 -2.30 -7.47
CA ALA A 207 -4.19 -1.88 -6.65
C ALA A 207 -3.97 -2.87 -5.49
N PRO A 208 -3.30 -4.02 -5.75
CA PRO A 208 -2.92 -4.96 -4.70
C PRO A 208 -1.77 -4.37 -3.89
N ILE A 209 -2.07 -3.89 -2.68
CA ILE A 209 -1.12 -3.10 -1.87
C ILE A 209 -0.30 -3.99 -0.94
N ALA A 210 -0.95 -4.76 -0.08
CA ALA A 210 -0.26 -5.66 0.83
C ALA A 210 -0.71 -7.10 0.62
N LEU A 211 0.22 -8.02 0.84
CA LEU A 211 0.04 -9.46 0.65
C LEU A 211 0.56 -10.21 1.87
N ALA A 212 -0.18 -11.24 2.31
CA ALA A 212 0.34 -12.18 3.29
C ALA A 212 -0.39 -13.52 3.18
N TYR A 213 0.33 -14.60 3.44
CA TYR A 213 -0.27 -15.93 3.58
C TYR A 213 -0.84 -16.13 4.97
N VAL A 214 -2.04 -16.71 5.02
CA VAL A 214 -2.63 -17.14 6.30
C VAL A 214 -1.70 -18.16 6.96
N PRO A 215 -1.26 -17.95 8.21
CA PRO A 215 -0.28 -18.82 8.84
C PRO A 215 -0.67 -20.30 8.82
N GLY A 216 0.21 -21.12 8.25
CA GLY A 216 0.01 -22.58 8.16
C GLY A 216 -0.89 -23.05 7.02
N THR A 217 -1.24 -22.18 6.08
CA THR A 217 -2.04 -22.51 4.89
C THR A 217 -1.38 -22.00 3.61
N ASP A 218 -1.98 -22.32 2.46
CA ASP A 218 -1.60 -21.81 1.15
C ASP A 218 -2.49 -20.61 0.73
N ASP A 219 -3.30 -20.07 1.63
CA ASP A 219 -4.25 -18.99 1.36
C ASP A 219 -3.56 -17.64 1.36
N LEU A 220 -3.47 -17.00 0.20
CA LEU A 220 -2.92 -15.66 0.03
C LEU A 220 -4.01 -14.60 0.25
N LEU A 221 -3.86 -13.74 1.25
CA LEU A 221 -4.70 -12.57 1.42
C LEU A 221 -4.04 -11.33 0.82
N VAL A 222 -4.86 -10.51 0.17
CA VAL A 222 -4.45 -9.29 -0.54
C VAL A 222 -5.39 -8.15 -0.18
N THR A 223 -4.83 -6.99 0.20
CA THR A 223 -5.59 -5.73 0.30
C THR A 223 -5.62 -5.03 -1.04
N MET A 224 -6.75 -4.45 -1.42
CA MET A 224 -6.93 -3.78 -2.70
C MET A 224 -7.66 -2.46 -2.55
N ASN A 225 -7.07 -1.41 -3.11
CA ASN A 225 -7.71 -0.09 -3.21
C ASN A 225 -8.55 -0.01 -4.48
N HIS A 226 -9.83 0.34 -4.30
CA HIS A 226 -10.77 0.48 -5.38
C HIS A 226 -10.52 1.77 -6.20
N ARG A 227 -11.19 1.90 -7.34
CA ARG A 227 -11.15 3.09 -8.20
C ARG A 227 -11.94 4.24 -7.56
N ASP A 228 -11.47 5.46 -7.75
CA ASP A 228 -12.06 6.67 -7.15
C ASP A 228 -12.96 7.44 -8.12
N ASP A 229 -12.92 7.14 -9.42
CA ASP A 229 -13.65 7.88 -10.48
C ASP A 229 -15.17 7.74 -10.41
N LEU A 230 -15.70 6.84 -9.59
CA LEU A 230 -17.14 6.69 -9.34
C LEU A 230 -17.65 7.65 -8.24
N GLY A 231 -16.78 8.40 -7.57
CA GLY A 231 -17.12 9.31 -6.49
C GLY A 231 -17.86 8.59 -5.36
N ASP A 232 -19.00 9.12 -4.90
CA ASP A 232 -19.79 8.52 -3.80
C ASP A 232 -20.35 7.11 -4.12
N ALA A 233 -20.30 6.69 -5.38
CA ALA A 233 -20.72 5.34 -5.81
C ALA A 233 -19.55 4.35 -5.83
N THR A 234 -18.34 4.76 -5.43
CA THR A 234 -17.20 3.87 -5.31
C THR A 234 -17.49 2.80 -4.27
N PRO A 235 -17.38 1.51 -4.63
CA PRO A 235 -17.45 0.43 -3.65
C PRO A 235 -16.34 0.55 -2.62
N GLY A 236 -16.51 -0.10 -1.46
CA GLY A 236 -15.45 -0.18 -0.46
C GLY A 236 -14.19 -0.83 -1.01
N ASP A 237 -13.05 -0.42 -0.49
CA ASP A 237 -11.80 -1.17 -0.63
C ASP A 237 -12.00 -2.58 -0.06
N TRP A 238 -11.11 -3.52 -0.35
CA TRP A 238 -11.36 -4.87 0.11
C TRP A 238 -10.13 -5.67 0.53
N LEU A 239 -10.38 -6.69 1.34
CA LEU A 239 -9.50 -7.81 1.62
C LEU A 239 -10.01 -9.04 0.86
N GLY A 240 -9.19 -9.61 -0.01
CA GLY A 240 -9.54 -10.79 -0.81
C GLY A 240 -8.59 -11.94 -0.58
N GLN A 241 -9.12 -13.18 -0.68
CA GLN A 241 -8.31 -14.37 -0.83
C GLN A 241 -8.05 -14.58 -2.32
N VAL A 242 -6.81 -14.47 -2.73
CA VAL A 242 -6.41 -14.51 -4.14
C VAL A 242 -5.81 -15.86 -4.49
N GLU A 243 -6.40 -16.51 -5.48
CA GLU A 243 -5.95 -17.81 -5.98
C GLU A 243 -5.38 -17.68 -7.38
N ARG A 244 -4.49 -18.59 -7.71
CA ARG A 244 -3.88 -18.64 -9.04
C ARG A 244 -4.90 -18.89 -10.14
N GLY A 245 -4.83 -18.09 -11.21
CA GLY A 245 -5.71 -18.16 -12.36
C GLY A 245 -6.98 -17.31 -12.26
N GLN A 246 -7.20 -16.63 -11.13
CA GLN A 246 -8.36 -15.75 -10.98
C GLN A 246 -8.20 -14.46 -11.77
N ASP A 247 -9.35 -13.94 -12.25
CA ASP A 247 -9.49 -12.60 -12.81
C ASP A 247 -10.56 -11.84 -12.00
N TRP A 248 -10.13 -10.74 -11.35
CA TRP A 248 -10.96 -9.91 -10.48
C TRP A 248 -11.71 -8.80 -11.22
N GLY A 249 -11.53 -8.73 -12.55
CA GLY A 249 -12.38 -7.98 -13.45
C GLY A 249 -12.04 -6.50 -13.66
N PHE A 250 -11.00 -5.92 -13.03
CA PHE A 250 -10.57 -4.56 -13.39
C PHE A 250 -10.12 -4.52 -14.86
N PRO A 251 -10.48 -3.47 -15.65
CA PRO A 251 -11.16 -2.23 -15.26
C PRO A 251 -12.69 -2.28 -15.31
N ASP A 252 -13.29 -3.28 -15.95
CA ASP A 252 -14.68 -3.27 -16.37
C ASP A 252 -15.66 -3.65 -15.25
N CYS A 253 -15.15 -4.24 -14.16
CA CYS A 253 -15.92 -4.69 -13.02
C CYS A 253 -15.80 -3.70 -11.85
N PRO A 254 -16.68 -2.67 -11.75
CA PRO A 254 -16.59 -1.70 -10.68
C PRO A 254 -17.21 -2.17 -9.37
N SER A 255 -18.06 -3.18 -9.42
CA SER A 255 -18.79 -3.68 -8.26
C SER A 255 -18.53 -5.17 -8.10
N LEU A 256 -17.99 -5.54 -6.98
CA LEU A 256 -17.87 -6.94 -6.55
C LEU A 256 -19.20 -7.50 -6.04
N ALA A 257 -20.27 -6.68 -6.07
CA ALA A 257 -21.64 -7.11 -5.79
C ALA A 257 -22.27 -7.71 -7.05
N ALA A 258 -23.04 -8.71 -6.85
CA ALA A 258 -23.83 -9.63 -7.65
C ALA A 258 -24.27 -9.28 -9.09
N ASP A 259 -24.17 -8.03 -9.56
CA ASP A 259 -24.94 -7.59 -10.71
C ASP A 259 -24.16 -7.33 -12.01
N GLY A 260 -22.85 -7.58 -12.07
CA GLY A 260 -22.12 -7.20 -13.27
C GLY A 260 -20.82 -7.95 -13.59
N CYS A 261 -20.27 -8.69 -12.65
CA CYS A 261 -18.97 -9.31 -12.80
C CYS A 261 -19.08 -10.84 -12.79
N ALA A 262 -19.81 -11.38 -13.75
CA ALA A 262 -19.96 -12.81 -13.86
C ALA A 262 -18.60 -13.51 -13.95
N GLY A 263 -18.27 -14.31 -12.92
CA GLY A 263 -17.03 -15.07 -12.84
C GLY A 263 -15.90 -14.40 -12.05
N ALA A 264 -16.03 -13.13 -11.63
CA ALA A 264 -15.07 -12.51 -10.73
C ALA A 264 -15.23 -13.08 -9.31
N PRO A 265 -14.12 -13.25 -8.54
CA PRO A 265 -14.19 -13.68 -7.16
C PRO A 265 -14.90 -12.66 -6.28
N THR A 266 -15.41 -13.13 -5.13
CA THR A 266 -15.97 -12.24 -4.11
C THR A 266 -14.91 -11.98 -3.03
N PRO A 267 -14.71 -10.72 -2.59
CA PRO A 267 -13.81 -10.43 -1.48
C PRO A 267 -14.20 -11.17 -0.20
N LEU A 268 -13.22 -11.48 0.61
CA LEU A 268 -13.42 -12.01 1.95
C LEU A 268 -14.10 -10.96 2.84
N ALA A 269 -13.69 -9.71 2.74
CA ALA A 269 -14.32 -8.59 3.44
C ALA A 269 -14.26 -7.31 2.59
N VAL A 270 -15.33 -6.53 2.63
CA VAL A 270 -15.40 -5.17 2.08
C VAL A 270 -15.15 -4.20 3.23
N LEU A 271 -14.21 -3.29 3.02
CA LEU A 271 -13.77 -2.25 3.93
C LEU A 271 -14.43 -0.91 3.57
N ASP A 272 -14.01 0.18 4.21
CA ASP A 272 -14.62 1.49 3.94
C ASP A 272 -14.31 1.98 2.52
N PRO A 273 -15.25 2.70 1.87
CA PRO A 273 -14.98 3.35 0.59
C PRO A 273 -13.88 4.41 0.71
N HIS A 274 -13.01 4.50 -0.30
CA HIS A 274 -11.90 5.47 -0.34
C HIS A 274 -10.98 5.41 0.89
N ALA A 275 -10.91 4.26 1.56
CA ALA A 275 -10.12 4.09 2.78
C ALA A 275 -8.62 4.08 2.51
N ALA A 276 -8.21 3.76 1.29
CA ALA A 276 -6.84 3.50 0.90
C ALA A 276 -6.21 2.42 1.79
N VAL A 277 -6.81 1.21 1.74
CA VAL A 277 -6.32 0.06 2.51
C VAL A 277 -4.87 -0.24 2.18
N SER A 278 -4.10 -0.58 3.20
CA SER A 278 -2.65 -0.76 3.05
C SER A 278 -2.16 -2.00 3.80
N GLY A 279 -1.24 -1.87 4.74
CA GLY A 279 -0.61 -2.99 5.44
C GLY A 279 -1.61 -3.90 6.14
N LEU A 280 -1.27 -5.19 6.24
CA LEU A 280 -2.04 -6.19 6.96
C LEU A 280 -1.15 -7.06 7.85
N ALA A 281 -1.70 -7.54 8.96
CA ALA A 281 -1.05 -8.49 9.84
C ALA A 281 -2.05 -9.44 10.49
N PHE A 282 -1.64 -10.67 10.75
CA PHE A 282 -2.46 -11.65 11.48
C PHE A 282 -2.36 -11.43 12.99
N VAL A 283 -3.49 -11.55 13.69
CA VAL A 283 -3.60 -11.46 15.14
C VAL A 283 -4.46 -12.61 15.69
N GLY A 284 -4.13 -13.07 16.88
CA GLY A 284 -4.81 -14.20 17.49
C GLY A 284 -4.49 -15.54 16.83
N SER A 285 -5.20 -16.59 17.22
CA SER A 285 -5.04 -17.94 16.67
C SER A 285 -6.32 -18.75 16.84
N GLY A 286 -6.48 -19.82 16.04
CA GLY A 286 -7.67 -20.67 16.08
C GLY A 286 -8.96 -19.89 15.82
N PRO A 287 -10.02 -20.08 16.62
CA PRO A 287 -11.29 -19.37 16.42
C PRO A 287 -11.23 -17.86 16.62
N ALA A 288 -10.17 -17.34 17.26
CA ALA A 288 -9.94 -15.90 17.45
C ALA A 288 -9.03 -15.29 16.37
N ALA A 289 -8.64 -16.08 15.37
CA ALA A 289 -7.78 -15.60 14.30
C ALA A 289 -8.45 -14.48 13.51
N ALA A 290 -7.72 -13.40 13.28
CA ALA A 290 -8.16 -12.24 12.53
C ALA A 290 -7.01 -11.63 11.75
N VAL A 291 -7.37 -10.78 10.81
CA VAL A 291 -6.43 -9.89 10.12
C VAL A 291 -6.72 -8.47 10.54
N VAL A 292 -5.69 -7.71 10.89
CA VAL A 292 -5.80 -6.27 11.04
C VAL A 292 -5.30 -5.60 9.78
N VAL A 293 -6.05 -4.59 9.28
CA VAL A 293 -5.81 -3.91 8.02
C VAL A 293 -5.80 -2.41 8.25
N ALA A 294 -4.75 -1.73 7.80
CA ALA A 294 -4.65 -0.28 7.92
C ALA A 294 -5.47 0.42 6.83
N GLU A 295 -6.20 1.47 7.20
CA GLU A 295 -6.94 2.39 6.34
C GLU A 295 -6.28 3.77 6.43
N TRP A 296 -5.44 4.06 5.45
CA TRP A 296 -4.59 5.25 5.43
C TRP A 296 -5.38 6.55 5.55
N LYS A 297 -6.44 6.70 4.75
CA LYS A 297 -7.20 7.96 4.68
C LYS A 297 -8.07 8.21 5.91
N LEU A 298 -8.51 7.14 6.56
CA LEU A 298 -9.42 7.21 7.71
C LEU A 298 -8.71 7.23 9.06
N GLY A 299 -7.39 6.98 9.09
CA GLY A 299 -6.62 6.97 10.33
C GLY A 299 -6.99 5.81 11.27
N VAL A 300 -7.42 4.68 10.70
CA VAL A 300 -7.94 3.52 11.41
C VAL A 300 -7.17 2.26 11.04
N VAL A 301 -7.08 1.32 11.96
CA VAL A 301 -6.77 -0.06 11.65
C VAL A 301 -8.03 -0.87 11.94
N GLN A 302 -8.56 -1.54 10.92
CA GLN A 302 -9.71 -2.44 11.02
C GLN A 302 -9.26 -3.84 11.44
N ARG A 303 -10.15 -4.58 12.11
CA ARG A 303 -10.01 -6.01 12.37
C ARG A 303 -11.04 -6.77 11.55
N VAL A 304 -10.58 -7.70 10.74
CA VAL A 304 -11.41 -8.63 9.98
C VAL A 304 -11.32 -10.00 10.63
N ASP A 305 -12.43 -10.50 11.11
CA ASP A 305 -12.53 -11.84 11.69
C ASP A 305 -12.50 -12.90 10.59
N LEU A 306 -11.55 -13.84 10.65
CA LEU A 306 -11.38 -14.83 9.57
C LEU A 306 -12.48 -15.89 9.50
N SER A 307 -13.29 -16.05 10.57
CA SER A 307 -14.37 -17.03 10.58
C SER A 307 -15.72 -16.47 10.15
N THR A 308 -15.98 -15.20 10.47
CA THR A 308 -17.26 -14.54 10.20
C THR A 308 -17.18 -13.48 9.12
N HIS A 309 -15.97 -13.07 8.76
CA HIS A 309 -15.65 -11.96 7.85
C HIS A 309 -16.14 -10.59 8.34
N ALA A 310 -16.52 -10.50 9.62
CA ALA A 310 -16.96 -9.25 10.23
C ALA A 310 -15.79 -8.24 10.32
N VAL A 311 -16.06 -7.02 9.90
CA VAL A 311 -15.13 -5.89 9.99
C VAL A 311 -15.49 -5.04 11.20
N THR A 312 -14.51 -4.73 12.02
CA THR A 312 -14.68 -3.88 13.20
C THR A 312 -13.43 -3.00 13.42
N PRO A 313 -13.57 -1.74 13.87
CA PRO A 313 -12.44 -0.92 14.23
C PRO A 313 -11.59 -1.58 15.32
N TRP A 314 -10.28 -1.64 15.11
CA TRP A 314 -9.32 -2.19 16.07
C TRP A 314 -8.48 -1.11 16.75
N LEU A 315 -7.94 -0.16 15.95
CA LEU A 315 -7.23 1.00 16.49
C LEU A 315 -7.70 2.28 15.81
N THR A 316 -7.81 3.35 16.59
CA THR A 316 -8.10 4.70 16.10
C THR A 316 -7.18 5.71 16.78
N GLY A 317 -7.12 6.95 16.26
CA GLY A 317 -6.21 7.99 16.76
C GLY A 317 -4.89 8.05 16.02
N LEU A 318 -4.75 7.32 14.93
CA LEU A 318 -3.67 7.42 13.95
C LEU A 318 -3.97 8.56 12.96
N GLU A 319 -2.95 9.11 12.31
CA GLU A 319 -3.13 10.11 11.25
C GLU A 319 -3.30 9.42 9.88
N SER A 320 -2.36 8.56 9.52
CA SER A 320 -2.33 7.88 8.22
C SER A 320 -1.57 6.54 8.33
N PRO A 321 -2.17 5.49 8.94
CA PRO A 321 -1.48 4.21 9.11
C PRO A 321 -1.25 3.53 7.75
N VAL A 322 -0.04 3.00 7.55
CA VAL A 322 0.31 2.24 6.32
C VAL A 322 0.90 0.89 6.66
N PRO A 323 2.16 0.76 7.13
CA PRO A 323 2.70 -0.55 7.36
C PRO A 323 2.17 -1.16 8.65
N VAL A 324 1.77 -2.42 8.57
CA VAL A 324 1.38 -3.24 9.73
C VAL A 324 2.09 -4.59 9.61
N ILE A 325 2.73 -5.05 10.68
CA ILE A 325 3.39 -6.35 10.70
C ILE A 325 3.25 -7.01 12.08
N ALA A 326 3.07 -8.32 12.11
CA ALA A 326 3.20 -9.09 13.34
C ALA A 326 4.69 -9.18 13.75
N ALA A 327 5.00 -8.81 14.99
CA ALA A 327 6.33 -8.93 15.53
C ALA A 327 6.58 -10.34 16.10
N PRO A 328 7.86 -10.79 16.23
CA PRO A 328 8.18 -12.12 16.72
C PRO A 328 7.68 -12.42 18.14
N ASP A 329 7.45 -11.39 18.95
CA ASP A 329 6.90 -11.51 20.32
C ASP A 329 5.36 -11.60 20.37
N GLY A 330 4.69 -11.66 19.20
CA GLY A 330 3.24 -11.72 19.08
C GLY A 330 2.55 -10.35 19.14
N SER A 331 3.28 -9.26 19.35
CA SER A 331 2.73 -7.91 19.21
C SER A 331 2.57 -7.52 17.74
N VAL A 332 1.85 -6.44 17.48
CA VAL A 332 1.72 -5.85 16.14
C VAL A 332 2.47 -4.51 16.13
N LEU A 333 3.29 -4.29 15.12
CA LEU A 333 3.84 -2.98 14.84
C LEU A 333 2.96 -2.28 13.81
N VAL A 334 2.56 -1.05 14.11
CA VAL A 334 1.75 -0.18 13.25
C VAL A 334 2.54 1.08 12.98
N GLY A 335 2.80 1.38 11.72
CA GLY A 335 3.47 2.59 11.30
C GLY A 335 2.50 3.63 10.81
N ASP A 336 2.67 4.85 11.29
CA ASP A 336 1.87 6.01 10.90
C ASP A 336 2.67 6.89 9.95
N TRP A 337 2.31 6.84 8.67
CA TRP A 337 2.93 7.57 7.56
C TRP A 337 2.90 9.09 7.79
N GLY A 338 1.79 9.60 8.34
CA GLY A 338 1.58 11.02 8.57
C GLY A 338 2.46 11.57 9.69
N THR A 339 2.51 10.86 10.83
CA THR A 339 3.26 11.34 12.01
C THR A 339 4.71 10.88 12.07
N GLY A 340 5.09 9.88 11.28
CA GLY A 340 6.41 9.27 11.35
C GLY A 340 6.65 8.46 12.62
N LYS A 341 5.60 7.99 13.28
CA LYS A 341 5.65 7.19 14.50
C LYS A 341 5.38 5.72 14.22
N ILE A 342 6.02 4.86 14.98
CA ILE A 342 5.79 3.42 14.98
C ILE A 342 5.25 3.05 16.35
N TYR A 343 4.13 2.38 16.39
CA TYR A 343 3.50 1.91 17.61
C TYR A 343 3.66 0.40 17.75
N ARG A 344 3.93 -0.08 18.98
CA ARG A 344 3.81 -1.49 19.33
C ARG A 344 2.50 -1.69 20.05
N VAL A 345 1.71 -2.64 19.55
CA VAL A 345 0.38 -2.98 20.05
C VAL A 345 0.41 -4.43 20.52
N SER A 346 0.18 -4.63 21.82
CA SER A 346 0.11 -5.96 22.44
C SER A 346 -1.35 -6.32 22.70
N VAL A 347 -1.72 -7.56 22.43
CA VAL A 347 -3.07 -8.10 22.55
C VAL A 347 -3.15 -9.08 23.70
#